data_d2f8314d4524aac654b2bb1b83eacf71
#
_entry.id   d2f8314d4524aac654b2bb1b83eacf71
#
_cell.length_a   1.000
_cell.length_b   1.000
_cell.length_c   1.000
_cell.angle_alpha   90.00
_cell.angle_beta   90.00
_cell.angle_gamma   90.00
#
_symmetry.space_group_name_H-M   'P 1'
#
loop_
_entity.id
_entity.type
_entity.pdbx_description
1 polymer ?
#
loop_
_entity_poly.entity_id
_entity_poly.type
_entity_poly.pdbx_seq_one_letter_code
_entity_poly.pdbx_strand_id
1 'polypeptide(L)'
;GDYQSGGAGGGGAGGTGANAAFAGGPGGDGRAYTIADGTTPVYYAGGGGGGGGHICGGGQTAAPGGQGGGGQGGAAPSGSGQPGQANKGGGAGGGSQPSAGAGTGGKGIVIVRY
;
A
#
# COMPACT_ATOMS: atom_id res chain seq x y z
N GLY A 1 23.78 -1.37 -17.20
CA GLY A 1 23.21 -1.15 -15.91
C GLY A 1 22.07 -2.07 -15.62
N ASP A 2 21.89 -2.33 -14.39
CA ASP A 2 20.81 -3.20 -13.93
C ASP A 2 19.57 -2.37 -13.69
N TYR A 3 18.49 -2.79 -14.32
CA TYR A 3 17.19 -2.18 -14.13
C TYR A 3 16.36 -3.09 -13.25
N GLN A 4 15.80 -2.54 -12.22
CA GLN A 4 14.93 -3.26 -11.30
C GLN A 4 13.56 -2.60 -11.31
N SER A 5 12.55 -3.39 -11.63
CA SER A 5 11.16 -2.90 -11.70
C SER A 5 10.63 -2.58 -10.33
N GLY A 6 9.71 -1.67 -10.28
CA GLY A 6 8.94 -1.39 -9.07
C GLY A 6 7.99 -2.54 -8.76
N GLY A 7 7.52 -2.58 -7.54
CA GLY A 7 6.52 -3.52 -7.08
C GLY A 7 5.11 -3.10 -7.47
N ALA A 8 4.27 -4.05 -7.80
CA ALA A 8 2.85 -3.79 -8.02
C ALA A 8 2.16 -3.48 -6.69
N GLY A 9 1.07 -2.76 -6.75
CA GLY A 9 0.24 -2.52 -5.58
C GLY A 9 -0.56 -3.76 -5.19
N GLY A 10 -0.78 -3.93 -3.91
CA GLY A 10 -1.65 -4.97 -3.38
C GLY A 10 -3.12 -4.65 -3.63
N GLY A 11 -3.94 -5.69 -3.75
CA GLY A 11 -5.39 -5.50 -3.86
C GLY A 11 -6.02 -5.06 -2.56
N GLY A 12 -7.03 -4.24 -2.64
CA GLY A 12 -7.91 -3.89 -1.52
C GLY A 12 -9.24 -4.61 -1.63
N ALA A 13 -10.07 -4.49 -0.62
CA ALA A 13 -11.38 -5.15 -0.59
C ALA A 13 -12.35 -4.61 -1.64
N GLY A 14 -12.15 -3.38 -2.09
CA GLY A 14 -13.01 -2.75 -3.09
C GLY A 14 -12.38 -2.59 -4.46
N GLY A 15 -11.08 -2.84 -4.61
CA GLY A 15 -10.40 -2.65 -5.89
C GLY A 15 -9.08 -3.40 -6.00
N THR A 16 -8.62 -3.56 -7.22
CA THR A 16 -7.33 -4.19 -7.50
C THR A 16 -6.20 -3.18 -7.34
N GLY A 17 -5.02 -3.67 -6.98
CA GLY A 17 -3.82 -2.86 -7.06
C GLY A 17 -3.38 -2.66 -8.50
N ALA A 18 -2.64 -1.61 -8.76
CA ALA A 18 -2.17 -1.30 -10.10
C ALA A 18 -0.82 -1.95 -10.38
N ASN A 19 -0.57 -2.17 -11.65
CA ASN A 19 0.72 -2.68 -12.11
C ASN A 19 1.80 -1.62 -11.95
N ALA A 20 3.02 -2.10 -11.77
CA ALA A 20 4.21 -1.27 -11.72
C ALA A 20 4.92 -1.28 -13.08
N ALA A 21 5.64 -0.19 -13.34
CA ALA A 21 6.75 -0.16 -14.30
C ALA A 21 8.03 -0.03 -13.49
N PHE A 22 8.78 1.06 -13.63
CA PHE A 22 9.91 1.32 -12.74
C PHE A 22 9.45 1.96 -11.43
N ALA A 23 8.47 2.84 -11.50
CA ALA A 23 7.82 3.36 -10.29
C ALA A 23 6.89 2.29 -9.69
N GLY A 24 6.63 2.37 -8.41
CA GLY A 24 5.70 1.45 -7.76
C GLY A 24 4.27 1.63 -8.25
N GLY A 25 3.48 0.58 -8.24
CA GLY A 25 2.06 0.64 -8.54
C GLY A 25 1.24 0.95 -7.29
N PRO A 26 0.22 1.79 -7.39
CA PRO A 26 -0.62 2.11 -6.23
C PRO A 26 -1.43 0.91 -5.73
N GLY A 27 -1.71 0.89 -4.45
CA GLY A 27 -2.58 -0.11 -3.84
C GLY A 27 -4.04 0.10 -4.22
N GLY A 28 -4.78 -0.98 -4.27
CA GLY A 28 -6.22 -0.92 -4.52
C GLY A 28 -6.97 -0.42 -3.30
N ASP A 29 -8.07 0.28 -3.56
CA ASP A 29 -8.87 0.82 -2.47
C ASP A 29 -9.60 -0.28 -1.70
N GLY A 30 -9.79 -0.05 -0.43
CA GLY A 30 -10.66 -0.84 0.41
C GLY A 30 -12.12 -0.57 0.10
N ARG A 31 -12.98 -1.08 0.93
CA ARG A 31 -14.42 -0.89 0.80
C ARG A 31 -14.94 -0.02 1.93
N ALA A 32 -15.85 0.90 1.59
CA ALA A 32 -16.42 1.82 2.55
C ALA A 32 -17.63 1.20 3.25
N TYR A 33 -17.72 1.41 4.55
CA TYR A 33 -18.85 0.98 5.37
C TYR A 33 -19.22 2.10 6.34
N THR A 34 -20.50 2.21 6.65
CA THR A 34 -21.00 3.19 7.62
C THR A 34 -21.21 2.60 9.01
N ILE A 35 -20.75 1.40 9.25
CA ILE A 35 -21.06 0.64 10.46
C ILE A 35 -20.57 1.29 11.75
N ALA A 36 -19.50 2.10 11.68
CA ALA A 36 -18.91 2.67 12.89
C ALA A 36 -19.85 3.65 13.60
N ASP A 37 -20.53 4.50 12.84
CA ASP A 37 -21.46 5.49 13.41
C ASP A 37 -22.85 5.46 12.76
N GLY A 38 -23.02 4.67 11.73
CA GLY A 38 -24.28 4.54 10.97
C GLY A 38 -24.48 5.55 9.87
N THR A 39 -23.61 6.53 9.71
CA THR A 39 -23.79 7.61 8.74
C THR A 39 -22.54 7.93 7.93
N THR A 40 -21.36 7.91 8.53
CA THR A 40 -20.12 8.30 7.87
C THR A 40 -19.44 7.10 7.23
N PRO A 41 -19.20 7.09 5.90
CA PRO A 41 -18.48 6.01 5.27
C PRO A 41 -17.01 6.03 5.68
N VAL A 42 -16.48 4.87 6.09
CA VAL A 42 -15.06 4.69 6.39
C VAL A 42 -14.54 3.54 5.55
N TYR A 43 -13.41 3.74 4.88
CA TYR A 43 -12.77 2.70 4.09
C TYR A 43 -11.95 1.78 4.97
N TYR A 44 -12.02 0.47 4.70
CA TYR A 44 -11.26 -0.58 5.39
C TYR A 44 -10.61 -1.50 4.36
N ALA A 45 -9.52 -2.13 4.76
CA ALA A 45 -8.82 -3.15 3.97
C ALA A 45 -8.30 -2.63 2.62
N GLY A 46 -7.63 -1.48 2.64
CA GLY A 46 -6.92 -0.97 1.48
C GLY A 46 -5.62 -1.74 1.24
N GLY A 47 -5.25 -1.93 -0.01
CA GLY A 47 -4.01 -2.59 -0.40
C GLY A 47 -2.80 -1.68 -0.22
N GLY A 48 -1.64 -2.25 0.02
CA GLY A 48 -0.40 -1.50 0.12
C GLY A 48 0.12 -1.05 -1.24
N GLY A 49 0.82 0.07 -1.28
CA GLY A 49 1.50 0.56 -2.47
C GLY A 49 2.79 -0.19 -2.73
N GLY A 50 3.16 -0.34 -3.98
CA GLY A 50 4.42 -0.96 -4.38
C GLY A 50 5.61 -0.05 -4.16
N GLY A 51 6.77 -0.64 -3.89
CA GLY A 51 8.01 0.10 -3.78
C GLY A 51 8.55 0.52 -5.15
N GLY A 52 9.33 1.59 -5.18
CA GLY A 52 9.99 2.05 -6.39
C GLY A 52 11.08 1.10 -6.84
N GLY A 53 11.23 0.95 -8.17
CA GLY A 53 12.33 0.22 -8.76
C GLY A 53 13.57 1.07 -8.85
N HIS A 54 14.69 0.43 -9.14
CA HIS A 54 15.96 1.10 -9.35
C HIS A 54 16.38 1.00 -10.81
N ILE A 55 16.68 2.12 -11.41
CA ILE A 55 17.27 2.17 -12.76
C ILE A 55 18.63 2.82 -12.68
N CYS A 56 19.45 2.55 -13.68
CA CYS A 56 20.81 3.12 -13.75
C CYS A 56 20.72 4.66 -13.69
N GLY A 57 21.38 5.25 -12.69
CA GLY A 57 21.40 6.71 -12.50
C GLY A 57 20.26 7.26 -11.66
N GLY A 58 19.36 6.47 -11.14
CA GLY A 58 18.33 7.02 -10.25
C GLY A 58 17.31 6.02 -9.75
N GLY A 59 16.71 6.35 -8.65
CA GLY A 59 15.63 5.59 -8.07
C GLY A 59 14.28 6.13 -8.50
N GLN A 60 13.29 5.29 -8.49
CA GLN A 60 11.92 5.65 -8.84
C GLN A 60 11.05 5.83 -7.60
N THR A 61 9.97 6.57 -7.80
CA THR A 61 9.05 6.88 -6.71
C THR A 61 8.26 5.67 -6.25
N ALA A 62 7.90 5.69 -4.99
CA ALA A 62 6.96 4.75 -4.41
C ALA A 62 5.53 5.14 -4.74
N ALA A 63 4.65 4.18 -4.65
CA ALA A 63 3.23 4.40 -4.85
C ALA A 63 2.48 4.49 -3.51
N PRO A 64 1.38 5.23 -3.47
CA PRO A 64 0.55 5.28 -2.28
C PRO A 64 -0.18 3.97 -2.03
N GLY A 65 -0.53 3.72 -0.80
CA GLY A 65 -1.50 2.70 -0.46
C GLY A 65 -2.91 3.12 -0.83
N GLY A 66 -3.79 2.16 -1.01
CA GLY A 66 -5.20 2.42 -1.27
C GLY A 66 -5.92 2.95 -0.05
N GLN A 67 -7.09 3.56 -0.28
CA GLN A 67 -7.94 4.03 0.80
C GLN A 67 -8.36 2.85 1.69
N GLY A 68 -8.44 3.08 2.98
CA GLY A 68 -8.73 2.02 3.94
C GLY A 68 -7.50 1.51 4.64
N GLY A 69 -6.49 2.36 4.74
CA GLY A 69 -5.33 2.11 5.57
C GLY A 69 -4.18 1.38 4.90
N GLY A 70 -4.13 1.36 3.57
CA GLY A 70 -2.98 0.79 2.88
C GLY A 70 -1.70 1.60 3.14
N GLY A 71 -0.60 0.94 3.43
CA GLY A 71 0.69 1.58 3.64
C GLY A 71 1.33 2.01 2.32
N GLN A 72 2.04 3.12 2.34
CA GLN A 72 2.79 3.60 1.18
C GLN A 72 4.03 2.74 0.94
N GLY A 73 4.38 2.53 -0.32
CA GLY A 73 5.64 1.86 -0.66
C GLY A 73 6.86 2.73 -0.35
N GLY A 74 8.02 2.13 -0.38
CA GLY A 74 9.28 2.83 -0.21
C GLY A 74 9.83 3.36 -1.54
N ALA A 75 10.42 4.53 -1.54
CA ALA A 75 11.08 5.09 -2.71
C ALA A 75 12.48 4.51 -2.85
N ALA A 76 12.87 4.19 -4.09
CA ALA A 76 14.22 3.70 -4.34
C ALA A 76 15.25 4.81 -4.14
N PRO A 77 16.52 4.46 -3.80
CA PRO A 77 17.05 3.10 -3.72
C PRO A 77 16.93 2.42 -2.36
N SER A 78 16.47 3.09 -1.34
CA SER A 78 16.57 2.54 0.02
C SER A 78 15.35 2.80 0.90
N GLY A 79 14.25 3.27 0.35
CA GLY A 79 13.05 3.54 1.13
C GLY A 79 12.33 2.27 1.55
N SER A 80 12.04 2.15 2.83
CA SER A 80 11.22 1.05 3.35
C SER A 80 9.74 1.32 3.16
N GLY A 81 8.98 0.26 2.97
CA GLY A 81 7.53 0.37 2.92
C GLY A 81 6.96 0.78 4.28
N GLN A 82 5.86 1.49 4.23
CA GLN A 82 5.16 1.93 5.44
C GLN A 82 4.18 0.86 5.91
N PRO A 83 3.94 0.77 7.22
CA PRO A 83 2.92 -0.15 7.72
C PRO A 83 1.52 0.29 7.31
N GLY A 84 0.61 -0.65 7.24
CA GLY A 84 -0.82 -0.35 7.14
C GLY A 84 -1.31 0.37 8.39
N GLN A 85 -2.36 1.17 8.25
CA GLN A 85 -2.93 1.91 9.38
C GLN A 85 -3.60 0.97 10.38
N ALA A 86 -3.48 1.31 11.66
CA ALA A 86 -4.15 0.56 12.70
C ALA A 86 -5.68 0.65 12.59
N ASN A 87 -6.35 -0.41 12.98
CA ASN A 87 -7.82 -0.49 13.02
C ASN A 87 -8.50 -0.38 11.65
N LYS A 88 -7.78 -0.68 10.59
CA LYS A 88 -8.32 -0.66 9.23
C LYS A 88 -8.11 -1.98 8.49
N GLY A 89 -7.18 -2.81 8.96
CA GLY A 89 -6.85 -4.03 8.24
C GLY A 89 -6.19 -3.79 6.90
N GLY A 90 -5.49 -2.67 6.77
CA GLY A 90 -4.80 -2.32 5.53
C GLY A 90 -3.52 -3.11 5.31
N GLY A 91 -3.16 -3.32 4.07
CA GLY A 91 -1.91 -3.99 3.70
C GLY A 91 -0.68 -3.10 3.88
N ALA A 92 0.47 -3.72 4.01
CA ALA A 92 1.75 -3.02 4.12
C ALA A 92 2.22 -2.52 2.76
N GLY A 93 2.96 -1.43 2.75
CA GLY A 93 3.70 -0.99 1.57
C GLY A 93 4.91 -1.85 1.30
N GLY A 94 5.23 -2.05 0.04
CA GLY A 94 6.43 -2.77 -0.37
C GLY A 94 7.69 -1.93 -0.20
N GLY A 95 8.82 -2.57 0.07
CA GLY A 95 10.11 -1.91 0.10
C GLY A 95 10.63 -1.64 -1.31
N SER A 96 11.53 -0.69 -1.42
CA SER A 96 12.14 -0.35 -2.70
C SER A 96 13.26 -1.33 -3.06
N GLN A 97 13.60 -1.34 -4.33
CA GLN A 97 14.78 -2.05 -4.81
C GLN A 97 16.03 -1.19 -4.58
N PRO A 98 17.21 -1.79 -4.39
CA PRO A 98 17.46 -3.23 -4.40
C PRO A 98 17.27 -3.95 -3.05
N SER A 99 17.10 -3.27 -1.94
CA SER A 99 17.26 -3.99 -0.67
C SER A 99 16.44 -3.49 0.52
N ALA A 100 15.49 -2.60 0.33
CA ALA A 100 14.70 -2.11 1.46
C ALA A 100 13.56 -3.07 1.82
N GLY A 101 13.20 -3.11 3.09
CA GLY A 101 12.16 -3.99 3.61
C GLY A 101 10.75 -3.47 3.39
N ALA A 102 9.80 -4.37 3.35
CA ALA A 102 8.38 -4.02 3.35
C ALA A 102 7.93 -3.59 4.74
N GLY A 103 6.83 -2.85 4.81
CA GLY A 103 6.18 -2.55 6.08
C GLY A 103 5.43 -3.76 6.62
N THR A 104 4.72 -3.55 7.69
CA THR A 104 3.84 -4.57 8.30
C THR A 104 2.39 -4.23 8.02
N GLY A 105 1.53 -5.24 7.95
CA GLY A 105 0.10 -5.03 7.82
C GLY A 105 -0.47 -4.28 9.03
N GLY A 106 -1.51 -3.51 8.80
CA GLY A 106 -2.21 -2.82 9.87
C GLY A 106 -3.11 -3.77 10.65
N LYS A 107 -3.29 -3.48 11.93
CA LYS A 107 -4.23 -4.26 12.74
C LYS A 107 -5.65 -4.08 12.20
N GLY A 108 -6.40 -5.16 12.24
CA GLY A 108 -7.81 -5.12 11.90
C GLY A 108 -8.67 -4.54 13.02
N ILE A 109 -9.95 -4.47 12.76
CA ILE A 109 -10.93 -4.02 13.73
C ILE A 109 -12.19 -4.89 13.62
N VAL A 110 -12.83 -5.11 14.75
CA VAL A 110 -14.17 -5.73 14.80
C VAL A 110 -15.14 -4.68 15.34
N ILE A 111 -16.17 -4.40 14.58
CA ILE A 111 -17.20 -3.43 14.96
C ILE A 111 -18.51 -4.16 15.09
N VAL A 112 -19.10 -4.07 16.28
CA VAL A 112 -20.45 -4.63 16.55
C VAL A 112 -21.37 -3.45 16.81
N ARG A 113 -22.48 -3.43 16.10
CA ARG A 113 -23.46 -2.35 16.22
C ARG A 113 -24.84 -2.95 16.51
N TYR A 114 -25.49 -2.44 17.54
CA TYR A 114 -26.80 -2.92 17.99
C TYR A 114 -27.92 -1.99 17.54
#